data_1c44efbd320b1d07eb0152ede3471ac3
#
_entry.id   1c44efbd320b1d07eb0152ede3471ac3
#
_cell.length_a   1.000
_cell.length_b   1.000
_cell.length_c   1.000
_cell.angle_alpha   90.00
_cell.angle_beta   90.00
_cell.angle_gamma   90.00
#
_symmetry.space_group_name_H-M   'P 1'
#
loop_
_entity.id
_entity.type
_entity.pdbx_description
1 polymer ?
#
loop_
_entity_poly.entity_id
_entity_poly.type
_entity_poly.pdbx_seq_one_letter_code
_entity_poly.pdbx_strand_id
1 'polypeptide(L)'
;MCIRDREKVKNGTADYHFIEIMGCPGGCVNGGGQPIQHAVVRNFVDLRARRAAALYEADKDMPLRKSHESEAVKRLYDEFLGEPGSHKAHEVLHTSYVARPKYK
;
A
#
# COMPACT_ATOMS: atom_id res chain seq x y z
N MET A 1 8.02 9.67 -5.33
CA MET A 1 7.99 11.13 -5.05
C MET A 1 9.04 11.82 -5.90
N CYS A 2 8.69 12.79 -6.68
CA CYS A 2 9.65 13.53 -7.50
C CYS A 2 10.38 14.60 -6.65
N ILE A 3 11.49 15.13 -7.18
CA ILE A 3 12.26 16.16 -6.47
C ILE A 3 11.39 17.38 -6.15
N ARG A 4 10.50 17.75 -7.07
CA ARG A 4 9.57 18.88 -6.93
C ARG A 4 8.59 18.67 -5.77
N ASP A 5 8.06 17.45 -5.59
CA ASP A 5 7.14 17.14 -4.49
C ASP A 5 7.86 17.20 -3.15
N ARG A 6 9.08 16.69 -3.09
CA ARG A 6 9.94 16.79 -1.91
C ARG A 6 10.20 18.24 -1.51
N GLU A 7 10.49 19.12 -2.47
CA GLU A 7 10.70 20.55 -2.23
C GLU A 7 9.43 21.22 -1.70
N LYS A 8 8.26 20.90 -2.26
CA LYS A 8 6.98 21.41 -1.77
C LYS A 8 6.72 20.99 -0.31
N VAL A 9 6.96 19.72 0.03
CA VAL A 9 6.82 19.24 1.41
C VAL A 9 7.78 19.98 2.35
N LYS A 10 9.06 20.09 1.96
CA LYS A 10 10.08 20.78 2.75
C LYS A 10 9.77 22.25 3.00
N ASN A 11 9.21 22.91 2.01
CA ASN A 11 8.88 24.34 2.08
C ASN A 11 7.48 24.61 2.68
N GLY A 12 6.76 23.55 3.11
CA GLY A 12 5.42 23.70 3.67
C GLY A 12 4.35 24.17 2.66
N THR A 13 4.64 24.06 1.36
CA THR A 13 3.71 24.48 0.29
C THR A 13 2.93 23.31 -0.30
N ALA A 14 3.13 22.09 0.23
CA ALA A 14 2.37 20.93 -0.20
C ALA A 14 1.07 20.81 0.58
N ASP A 15 -0.03 20.62 -0.14
CA ASP A 15 -1.36 20.39 0.41
C ASP A 15 -1.66 18.88 0.41
N TYR A 16 -0.79 18.10 1.06
CA TYR A 16 -0.95 16.66 1.20
C TYR A 16 -1.40 16.29 2.62
N HIS A 17 -2.51 15.57 2.74
CA HIS A 17 -2.99 15.04 4.02
C HIS A 17 -2.26 13.77 4.44
N PHE A 18 -1.75 13.02 3.46
CA PHE A 18 -1.02 11.78 3.68
C PHE A 18 0.06 11.59 2.62
N ILE A 19 1.23 11.11 3.02
CA ILE A 19 2.36 10.85 2.11
C ILE A 19 2.88 9.44 2.37
N GLU A 20 2.83 8.59 1.35
CA GLU A 20 3.44 7.27 1.38
C GLU A 20 4.72 7.26 0.56
N ILE A 21 5.81 6.79 1.17
CA ILE A 21 7.11 6.63 0.51
C ILE A 21 7.34 5.15 0.26
N MET A 22 7.28 4.74 -1.01
CA MET A 22 7.51 3.37 -1.43
C MET A 22 8.97 3.14 -1.82
N GLY A 23 9.53 1.99 -1.40
CA GLY A 23 10.90 1.62 -1.73
C GLY A 23 11.11 1.25 -3.21
N CYS A 24 10.07 0.78 -3.90
CA CYS A 24 10.15 0.39 -5.30
C CYS A 24 9.78 1.54 -6.23
N PRO A 25 10.60 1.90 -7.24
CA PRO A 25 10.24 2.89 -8.24
C PRO A 25 8.93 2.51 -8.96
N GLY A 26 7.95 3.39 -8.91
CA GLY A 26 6.62 3.13 -9.50
C GLY A 26 5.67 2.35 -8.60
N GLY A 27 6.02 2.14 -7.33
CA GLY A 27 5.19 1.46 -6.35
C GLY A 27 5.27 -0.07 -6.39
N CYS A 28 4.51 -0.72 -5.53
CA CYS A 28 4.55 -2.19 -5.34
C CYS A 28 4.18 -2.98 -6.60
N VAL A 29 3.35 -2.43 -7.47
CA VAL A 29 3.00 -3.05 -8.77
C VAL A 29 4.19 -3.19 -9.73
N ASN A 30 5.29 -2.50 -9.44
CA ASN A 30 6.53 -2.57 -10.21
C ASN A 30 7.71 -3.12 -9.39
N GLY A 31 7.45 -3.71 -8.23
CA GLY A 31 8.44 -4.24 -7.31
C GLY A 31 8.96 -5.62 -7.67
N GLY A 32 9.87 -6.10 -6.85
CA GLY A 32 10.38 -7.46 -6.93
C GLY A 32 9.27 -8.49 -6.73
N GLY A 33 9.36 -9.64 -7.38
CA GLY A 33 8.32 -10.66 -7.36
C GLY A 33 7.27 -10.51 -8.48
N GLN A 34 7.23 -9.38 -9.17
CA GLN A 34 6.41 -9.25 -10.36
C GLN A 34 7.01 -10.03 -11.54
N PRO A 35 6.18 -10.62 -12.42
CA PRO A 35 6.67 -11.38 -13.58
C PRO A 35 7.62 -10.55 -14.44
N ILE A 36 8.77 -11.14 -14.75
CA ILE A 36 9.77 -10.52 -15.63
C ILE A 36 9.23 -10.52 -17.05
N GLN A 37 9.31 -9.36 -17.70
CA GLN A 37 8.91 -9.18 -19.09
C GLN A 37 10.13 -8.93 -19.97
N HIS A 38 10.08 -9.40 -21.22
CA HIS A 38 11.11 -9.16 -22.21
C HIS A 38 11.32 -7.65 -22.45
N ALA A 39 12.55 -7.28 -22.82
CA ALA A 39 12.92 -5.89 -23.08
C ALA A 39 12.01 -5.22 -24.11
N VAL A 40 11.64 -5.96 -25.17
CA VAL A 40 10.69 -5.48 -26.21
C VAL A 40 9.38 -5.02 -25.59
N VAL A 41 8.81 -5.80 -24.66
CA VAL A 41 7.55 -5.42 -23.99
C VAL A 41 7.77 -4.21 -23.09
N ARG A 42 8.84 -4.24 -22.26
CA ARG A 42 9.12 -3.16 -21.32
C ARG A 42 9.41 -1.81 -21.98
N ASN A 43 9.95 -1.82 -23.18
CA ASN A 43 10.29 -0.58 -23.88
C ASN A 43 9.09 0.10 -24.55
N PHE A 44 8.01 -0.65 -24.81
CA PHE A 44 6.84 -0.14 -25.53
C PHE A 44 5.54 -0.16 -24.73
N VAL A 45 5.54 -0.81 -23.57
CA VAL A 45 4.34 -0.94 -22.71
C VAL A 45 4.62 -0.39 -21.32
N ASP A 46 3.81 0.52 -20.84
CA ASP A 46 3.81 0.92 -19.43
C ASP A 46 3.22 -0.22 -18.58
N LEU A 47 4.10 -1.12 -18.15
CA LEU A 47 3.71 -2.27 -17.34
C LEU A 47 3.11 -1.86 -15.99
N ARG A 48 3.58 -0.76 -15.41
CA ARG A 48 3.05 -0.24 -14.16
C ARG A 48 1.59 0.16 -14.33
N ALA A 49 1.29 0.95 -15.33
CA ALA A 49 -0.08 1.37 -15.62
C ALA A 49 -0.99 0.16 -15.91
N ARG A 50 -0.51 -0.81 -16.67
CA ARG A 50 -1.27 -2.04 -16.96
C ARG A 50 -1.56 -2.88 -15.73
N ARG A 51 -0.57 -3.07 -14.87
CA ARG A 51 -0.74 -3.82 -13.62
C ARG A 51 -1.67 -3.11 -12.64
N ALA A 52 -1.51 -1.79 -12.52
CA ALA A 52 -2.42 -0.99 -11.70
C ALA A 52 -3.85 -1.03 -12.21
N ALA A 53 -4.06 -0.90 -13.53
CA ALA A 53 -5.38 -0.98 -14.13
C ALA A 53 -6.06 -2.33 -13.85
N ALA A 54 -5.34 -3.44 -13.95
CA ALA A 54 -5.89 -4.76 -13.64
C ALA A 54 -6.40 -4.86 -12.19
N LEU A 55 -5.68 -4.28 -11.23
CA LEU A 55 -6.11 -4.24 -9.82
C LEU A 55 -7.35 -3.36 -9.63
N TYR A 56 -7.38 -2.20 -10.26
CA TYR A 56 -8.54 -1.29 -10.17
C TYR A 56 -9.79 -1.88 -10.84
N GLU A 57 -9.63 -2.56 -11.97
CA GLU A 57 -10.74 -3.26 -12.64
C GLU A 57 -11.28 -4.39 -11.76
N ALA A 58 -10.39 -5.21 -11.19
CA ALA A 58 -10.80 -6.27 -10.27
C ALA A 58 -11.53 -5.70 -9.03
N ASP A 59 -11.01 -4.64 -8.41
CA ASP A 59 -11.67 -4.00 -7.27
C ASP A 59 -13.05 -3.42 -7.63
N LYS A 60 -13.16 -2.81 -8.80
CA LYS A 60 -14.42 -2.23 -9.28
C LYS A 60 -15.52 -3.28 -9.43
N ASP A 61 -15.16 -4.49 -9.86
CA ASP A 61 -16.10 -5.58 -10.12
C ASP A 61 -16.43 -6.39 -8.85
N MET A 62 -15.74 -6.14 -7.73
CA MET A 62 -16.02 -6.81 -6.47
C MET A 62 -17.32 -6.31 -5.83
N PRO A 63 -18.23 -7.23 -5.44
CA PRO A 63 -19.46 -6.86 -4.74
C PRO A 63 -19.19 -6.29 -3.36
N LEU A 64 -18.12 -6.73 -2.71
CA LEU A 64 -17.69 -6.26 -1.39
C LEU A 64 -16.40 -5.45 -1.53
N ARG A 65 -16.49 -4.13 -1.32
CA ARG A 65 -15.37 -3.21 -1.52
C ARG A 65 -14.85 -2.56 -0.23
N LYS A 66 -15.55 -2.72 0.87
CA LYS A 66 -15.18 -2.11 2.15
C LYS A 66 -14.94 -3.20 3.19
N SER A 67 -13.82 -3.14 3.87
CA SER A 67 -13.43 -4.13 4.86
C SER A 67 -14.43 -4.28 6.00
N HIS A 68 -15.01 -3.18 6.46
CA HIS A 68 -15.99 -3.19 7.55
C HIS A 68 -17.37 -3.79 7.16
N GLU A 69 -17.61 -4.00 5.89
CA GLU A 69 -18.80 -4.71 5.38
C GLU A 69 -18.56 -6.23 5.29
N SER A 70 -17.31 -6.67 5.40
CA SER A 70 -16.95 -8.09 5.33
C SER A 70 -17.38 -8.85 6.58
N GLU A 71 -18.15 -9.91 6.41
CA GLU A 71 -18.56 -10.78 7.52
C GLU A 71 -17.37 -11.44 8.23
N ALA A 72 -16.31 -11.77 7.49
CA ALA A 72 -15.09 -12.32 8.07
C ALA A 72 -14.39 -11.30 8.98
N VAL A 73 -14.35 -10.02 8.59
CA VAL A 73 -13.77 -8.95 9.40
C VAL A 73 -14.63 -8.68 10.63
N LYS A 74 -15.95 -8.63 10.49
CA LYS A 74 -16.87 -8.48 11.62
C LYS A 74 -16.67 -9.59 12.64
N ARG A 75 -16.68 -10.85 12.20
CA ARG A 75 -16.43 -12.00 13.09
C ARG A 75 -15.07 -11.91 13.79
N LEU A 76 -14.03 -11.46 13.11
CA LEU A 76 -12.70 -11.31 13.71
C LEU A 76 -12.74 -10.29 14.87
N TYR A 77 -13.46 -9.21 14.70
CA TYR A 77 -13.64 -8.23 15.78
C TYR A 77 -14.54 -8.77 16.89
N ASP A 78 -15.68 -9.35 16.57
CA ASP A 78 -16.65 -9.87 17.55
C ASP A 78 -16.07 -10.99 18.40
N GLU A 79 -15.34 -11.92 17.78
CA GLU A 79 -14.83 -13.13 18.45
C GLU A 79 -13.43 -12.95 19.07
N PHE A 80 -12.61 -12.01 18.56
CA PHE A 80 -11.19 -11.95 18.96
C PHE A 80 -10.67 -10.56 19.31
N LEU A 81 -10.86 -9.56 18.45
CA LEU A 81 -10.25 -8.24 18.64
C LEU A 81 -11.05 -7.29 19.52
N GLY A 82 -12.35 -7.53 19.69
CA GLY A 82 -13.28 -6.63 20.33
C GLY A 82 -13.63 -5.45 19.40
N GLU A 83 -13.88 -4.29 19.99
CA GLU A 83 -14.22 -3.11 19.19
C GLU A 83 -13.00 -2.57 18.41
N PRO A 84 -13.22 -1.92 17.24
CA PRO A 84 -12.18 -1.20 16.54
C PRO A 84 -11.49 -0.16 17.44
N GLY A 85 -10.16 -0.21 17.54
CA GLY A 85 -9.41 0.66 18.44
C GLY A 85 -9.33 0.17 19.89
N SER A 86 -9.85 -1.01 20.22
CA SER A 86 -9.67 -1.62 21.52
C SER A 86 -8.18 -1.88 21.85
N HIS A 87 -7.86 -2.02 23.13
CA HIS A 87 -6.51 -2.32 23.58
C HIS A 87 -5.94 -3.57 22.89
N LYS A 88 -6.75 -4.62 22.79
CA LYS A 88 -6.36 -5.87 22.12
C LYS A 88 -6.13 -5.69 20.62
N ALA A 89 -6.99 -4.90 19.95
CA ALA A 89 -6.79 -4.58 18.54
C ALA A 89 -5.48 -3.79 18.33
N HIS A 90 -5.16 -2.84 19.19
CA HIS A 90 -3.88 -2.13 19.15
C HIS A 90 -2.69 -3.06 19.38
N GLU A 91 -2.74 -3.92 20.36
CA GLU A 91 -1.66 -4.86 20.68
C GLU A 91 -1.37 -5.84 19.52
N VAL A 92 -2.41 -6.34 18.86
CA VAL A 92 -2.29 -7.37 17.82
C VAL A 92 -2.02 -6.77 16.43
N LEU A 93 -2.69 -5.67 16.08
CA LEU A 93 -2.65 -5.09 14.73
C LEU A 93 -1.56 -4.05 14.54
N HIS A 94 -1.03 -3.48 15.60
CA HIS A 94 0.04 -2.50 15.53
C HIS A 94 1.39 -3.13 15.87
N THR A 95 2.43 -2.65 15.21
CA THR A 95 3.80 -3.04 15.51
C THR A 95 4.63 -1.81 15.88
N SER A 96 5.58 -2.00 16.77
CA SER A 96 6.57 -0.99 17.11
C SER A 96 7.85 -1.20 16.31
N TYR A 97 8.49 -0.10 15.95
CA TYR A 97 9.73 -0.13 15.18
C TYR A 97 10.92 0.14 16.10
N VAL A 98 11.94 -0.69 16.00
CA VAL A 98 13.21 -0.51 16.69
C VAL A 98 14.33 -0.30 15.68
N ALA A 99 15.31 0.54 16.02
CA ALA A 99 16.49 0.72 15.19
C ALA A 99 17.23 -0.62 15.03
N ARG A 100 17.54 -0.99 13.81
CA ARG A 100 18.30 -2.20 13.51
C ARG A 100 19.75 -1.83 13.17
N PRO A 101 20.75 -2.61 13.62
CA PRO A 101 22.12 -2.40 13.23
C PRO A 101 22.28 -2.60 11.71
N LYS A 102 23.23 -1.88 11.12
CA LYS A 102 23.62 -2.15 9.73
C LYS A 102 24.21 -3.55 9.65
N TYR A 103 23.87 -4.26 8.59
CA TYR A 103 24.56 -5.52 8.28
C TYR A 103 26.07 -5.25 8.16
N LYS A 104 26.87 -6.07 8.84
CA LYS A 104 28.32 -6.08 8.71
C LYS A 104 28.70 -6.98 7.53
#